data_4330b957f858b324e345167764075a5b
#
_entry.id   4330b957f858b324e345167764075a5b
#
_cell.length_a   1.000
_cell.length_b   1.000
_cell.length_c   1.000
_cell.angle_alpha   90.00
_cell.angle_beta   90.00
_cell.angle_gamma   90.00
#
_symmetry.space_group_name_H-M   'P 1'
#
loop_
_entity.id
_entity.type
_entity.pdbx_description
1 polymer ?
#
loop_
_entity_poly.entity_id
_entity_poly.type
_entity_poly.pdbx_seq_one_letter_code
_entity_poly.pdbx_strand_id
1 'polypeptide(L)'
;MAQKLWEKSVQVNKDIERFTVGRDREMDLYLAKHDVLGSMAHITMLESIGLLTKEELDQLLVELKSIYASAEKGEFVIEDGVEDVHSQVELMLTRRLGDIGKKIHSGRSRNDQVLLDLKLFTRTQIKEVAEAVEQLFHVLIRQSERYKNVLMPGY
;
A
#
# COMPACT_ATOMS: atom_id res chain seq x y z
N MET A 1 -5.19 -10.82 -20.60
CA MET A 1 -4.78 -11.66 -19.47
C MET A 1 -3.56 -11.01 -18.87
N ALA A 2 -3.58 -10.76 -17.55
CA ALA A 2 -2.42 -10.24 -16.85
C ALA A 2 -1.31 -11.29 -16.86
N GLN A 3 -0.18 -10.99 -17.47
CA GLN A 3 0.97 -11.89 -17.56
C GLN A 3 1.82 -11.66 -16.32
N LYS A 4 2.05 -12.69 -15.51
CA LYS A 4 2.96 -12.60 -14.36
C LYS A 4 4.37 -12.32 -14.87
N LEU A 5 5.13 -11.44 -14.21
CA LEU A 5 6.50 -11.03 -14.60
C LEU A 5 7.47 -12.21 -14.84
N TRP A 6 7.20 -13.37 -14.24
CA TRP A 6 7.99 -14.60 -14.36
C TRP A 6 7.29 -15.74 -15.11
N GLU A 7 6.11 -15.47 -15.73
CA GLU A 7 5.31 -16.48 -16.43
C GLU A 7 5.98 -16.89 -17.76
N LYS A 8 6.48 -18.12 -17.80
CA LYS A 8 7.00 -18.75 -19.00
C LYS A 8 5.88 -19.53 -19.71
N SER A 9 4.89 -18.85 -20.29
CA SER A 9 3.84 -19.43 -21.17
C SER A 9 3.14 -20.73 -20.72
N VAL A 10 3.25 -21.10 -19.43
CA VAL A 10 2.57 -22.27 -18.85
C VAL A 10 1.44 -21.78 -17.96
N GLN A 11 0.21 -22.23 -18.22
CA GLN A 11 -0.91 -21.97 -17.31
C GLN A 11 -0.62 -22.56 -15.93
N VAL A 12 -0.58 -21.70 -14.93
CA VAL A 12 -0.41 -22.11 -13.54
C VAL A 12 -1.70 -22.80 -13.09
N ASN A 13 -1.56 -23.98 -12.44
CA ASN A 13 -2.70 -24.67 -11.85
C ASN A 13 -3.32 -23.77 -10.76
N LYS A 14 -4.65 -23.57 -10.82
CA LYS A 14 -5.39 -22.71 -9.88
C LYS A 14 -5.26 -23.13 -8.42
N ASP A 15 -5.10 -24.44 -8.16
CA ASP A 15 -4.92 -24.94 -6.79
C ASP A 15 -3.53 -24.57 -6.25
N ILE A 16 -2.51 -24.60 -7.10
CA ILE A 16 -1.16 -24.16 -6.74
C ILE A 16 -1.17 -22.65 -6.50
N GLU A 17 -1.82 -21.90 -7.37
CA GLU A 17 -1.95 -20.43 -7.20
C GLU A 17 -2.66 -20.10 -5.88
N ARG A 18 -3.78 -20.76 -5.58
CA ARG A 18 -4.51 -20.57 -4.33
C ARG A 18 -3.67 -20.91 -3.09
N PHE A 19 -2.84 -21.97 -3.19
CA PHE A 19 -1.96 -22.36 -2.09
C PHE A 19 -0.82 -21.38 -1.89
N THR A 20 -0.22 -20.85 -2.96
CA THR A 20 0.94 -19.96 -2.89
C THR A 20 0.58 -18.51 -2.56
N VAL A 21 -0.52 -18.00 -3.10
CA VAL A 21 -0.98 -16.61 -2.88
C VAL A 21 -1.81 -16.47 -1.60
N GLY A 22 -2.58 -17.52 -1.24
CA GLY A 22 -3.38 -17.52 -0.02
C GLY A 22 -4.34 -16.31 0.05
N ARG A 23 -4.20 -15.52 1.12
CA ARG A 23 -4.96 -14.28 1.36
C ARG A 23 -4.15 -13.01 1.09
N ASP A 24 -3.02 -13.11 0.44
CA ASP A 24 -2.11 -11.97 0.25
C ASP A 24 -2.82 -10.81 -0.47
N ARG A 25 -3.63 -11.08 -1.49
CA ARG A 25 -4.40 -10.05 -2.20
C ARG A 25 -5.31 -9.23 -1.28
N GLU A 26 -5.94 -9.88 -0.29
CA GLU A 26 -6.80 -9.18 0.68
C GLU A 26 -5.98 -8.34 1.65
N MET A 27 -4.88 -8.89 2.15
CA MET A 27 -4.02 -8.23 3.13
C MET A 27 -3.22 -7.08 2.50
N ASP A 28 -2.76 -7.24 1.29
CA ASP A 28 -1.98 -6.25 0.55
C ASP A 28 -2.77 -4.96 0.25
N LEU A 29 -4.10 -5.03 0.21
CA LEU A 29 -4.92 -3.82 0.04
C LEU A 29 -4.69 -2.80 1.16
N TYR A 30 -4.36 -3.25 2.38
CA TYR A 30 -3.99 -2.36 3.49
C TYR A 30 -2.64 -1.67 3.28
N LEU A 31 -1.78 -2.26 2.46
CA LEU A 31 -0.45 -1.74 2.14
C LEU A 31 -0.44 -0.84 0.90
N ALA A 32 -1.49 -0.87 0.06
CA ALA A 32 -1.50 -0.24 -1.25
C ALA A 32 -1.06 1.24 -1.25
N LYS A 33 -1.60 2.08 -0.35
CA LYS A 33 -1.20 3.49 -0.24
C LYS A 33 0.27 3.66 0.18
N HIS A 34 0.79 2.73 0.97
CA HIS A 34 2.16 2.78 1.48
C HIS A 34 3.17 2.33 0.42
N ASP A 35 2.83 1.31 -0.37
CA ASP A 35 3.62 0.89 -1.55
C ASP A 35 3.74 2.02 -2.57
N VAL A 36 2.63 2.70 -2.87
CA VAL A 36 2.65 3.83 -3.79
C VAL A 36 3.54 4.98 -3.27
N LEU A 37 3.49 5.29 -1.96
CA LEU A 37 4.36 6.29 -1.35
C LEU A 37 5.83 5.89 -1.43
N GLY A 38 6.15 4.64 -1.11
CA GLY A 38 7.50 4.10 -1.22
C GLY A 38 8.00 4.13 -2.67
N SER A 39 7.12 3.81 -3.61
CA SER A 39 7.42 3.85 -5.04
C SER A 39 7.67 5.27 -5.55
N MET A 40 6.92 6.28 -5.10
CA MET A 40 7.20 7.69 -5.43
C MET A 40 8.59 8.12 -4.96
N ALA A 41 8.98 7.75 -3.73
CA ALA A 41 10.30 8.06 -3.21
C ALA A 41 11.40 7.34 -4.00
N HIS A 42 11.15 6.07 -4.37
CA HIS A 42 12.10 5.27 -5.13
C HIS A 42 12.36 5.85 -6.52
N ILE A 43 11.31 6.20 -7.29
CA ILE A 43 11.50 6.79 -8.63
C ILE A 43 12.17 8.17 -8.57
N THR A 44 11.93 8.94 -7.52
CA THR A 44 12.65 10.21 -7.29
C THR A 44 14.14 9.96 -7.10
N MET A 45 14.50 8.92 -6.36
CA MET A 45 15.90 8.50 -6.22
C MET A 45 16.47 8.02 -7.56
N LEU A 46 15.71 7.20 -8.35
CA LEU A 46 16.17 6.74 -9.67
C LEU A 46 16.49 7.89 -10.63
N GLU A 47 15.69 8.96 -10.61
CA GLU A 47 15.99 10.16 -11.40
C GLU A 47 17.27 10.83 -10.91
N SER A 48 17.44 11.00 -9.60
CA SER A 48 18.63 11.66 -9.01
C SER A 48 19.95 10.98 -9.35
N ILE A 49 19.91 9.67 -9.65
CA ILE A 49 21.09 8.88 -10.06
C ILE A 49 21.17 8.65 -11.58
N GLY A 50 20.27 9.28 -12.36
CA GLY A 50 20.29 9.23 -13.82
C GLY A 50 19.73 7.97 -14.46
N LEU A 51 18.97 7.13 -13.73
CA LEU A 51 18.28 5.96 -14.30
C LEU A 51 16.89 6.31 -14.87
N LEU A 52 16.32 7.44 -14.48
CA LEU A 52 15.14 8.04 -15.07
C LEU A 52 15.48 9.44 -15.57
N THR A 53 14.82 9.88 -16.64
CA THR A 53 14.82 11.28 -17.03
C THR A 53 13.82 12.07 -16.17
N LYS A 54 13.91 13.39 -16.19
CA LYS A 54 12.97 14.25 -15.49
C LYS A 54 11.54 14.08 -16.03
N GLU A 55 11.41 13.95 -17.34
CA GLU A 55 10.12 13.74 -18.01
C GLU A 55 9.48 12.40 -17.64
N GLU A 56 10.30 11.33 -17.55
CA GLU A 56 9.83 10.01 -17.10
C GLU A 56 9.38 10.05 -15.63
N LEU A 57 10.14 10.73 -14.75
CA LEU A 57 9.75 10.93 -13.36
C LEU A 57 8.40 11.65 -13.25
N ASP A 58 8.22 12.75 -13.98
CA ASP A 58 6.99 13.54 -13.91
C ASP A 58 5.77 12.72 -14.37
N GLN A 59 5.90 11.92 -15.43
CA GLN A 59 4.85 11.00 -15.91
C GLN A 59 4.51 9.93 -14.85
N LEU A 60 5.52 9.27 -14.28
CA LEU A 60 5.33 8.27 -13.25
C LEU A 60 4.69 8.85 -11.98
N LEU A 61 5.08 10.05 -11.55
CA LEU A 61 4.49 10.72 -10.40
C LEU A 61 3.02 11.06 -10.59
N VAL A 62 2.61 11.48 -11.80
CA VAL A 62 1.19 11.75 -12.11
C VAL A 62 0.37 10.49 -11.94
N GLU A 63 0.83 9.38 -12.52
CA GLU A 63 0.12 8.10 -12.45
C GLU A 63 0.10 7.52 -11.03
N LEU A 64 1.23 7.55 -10.32
CA LEU A 64 1.29 7.09 -8.92
C LEU A 64 0.37 7.90 -8.02
N LYS A 65 0.27 9.23 -8.19
CA LYS A 65 -0.69 10.05 -7.44
C LYS A 65 -2.14 9.64 -7.72
N SER A 66 -2.47 9.30 -8.98
CA SER A 66 -3.79 8.78 -9.34
C SER A 66 -4.07 7.43 -8.66
N ILE A 67 -3.10 6.52 -8.64
CA ILE A 67 -3.21 5.22 -7.98
C ILE A 67 -3.34 5.42 -6.46
N TYR A 68 -2.56 6.32 -5.86
CA TYR A 68 -2.66 6.66 -4.44
C TYR A 68 -4.07 7.14 -4.07
N ALA A 69 -4.63 8.07 -4.85
CA ALA A 69 -5.98 8.58 -4.62
C ALA A 69 -7.05 7.48 -4.72
N SER A 70 -6.89 6.52 -5.63
CA SER A 70 -7.76 5.35 -5.74
C SER A 70 -7.63 4.43 -4.50
N ALA A 71 -6.39 4.18 -4.04
CA ALA A 71 -6.16 3.40 -2.83
C ALA A 71 -6.73 4.07 -1.57
N GLU A 72 -6.61 5.40 -1.45
CA GLU A 72 -7.14 6.17 -0.33
C GLU A 72 -8.67 6.13 -0.27
N LYS A 73 -9.34 6.08 -1.42
CA LYS A 73 -10.81 5.93 -1.53
C LYS A 73 -11.30 4.49 -1.35
N GLY A 74 -10.40 3.51 -1.25
CA GLY A 74 -10.77 2.09 -1.22
C GLY A 74 -11.22 1.52 -2.56
N GLU A 75 -10.88 2.20 -3.67
CA GLU A 75 -11.22 1.80 -5.04
C GLU A 75 -10.10 0.99 -5.72
N PHE A 76 -8.94 0.85 -5.07
CA PHE A 76 -7.83 0.06 -5.59
C PHE A 76 -8.13 -1.43 -5.45
N VAL A 77 -7.93 -2.17 -6.53
CA VAL A 77 -8.20 -3.62 -6.60
C VAL A 77 -6.99 -4.32 -7.17
N ILE A 78 -6.65 -5.46 -6.61
CA ILE A 78 -5.68 -6.40 -7.18
C ILE A 78 -6.44 -7.35 -8.09
N GLU A 79 -6.14 -7.31 -9.39
CA GLU A 79 -6.84 -8.08 -10.43
C GLU A 79 -6.56 -9.58 -10.28
N ASP A 80 -7.53 -10.40 -10.73
CA ASP A 80 -7.33 -11.84 -10.82
C ASP A 80 -6.12 -12.18 -11.70
N GLY A 81 -5.26 -13.07 -11.20
CA GLY A 81 -4.00 -13.42 -11.86
C GLY A 81 -2.82 -12.50 -11.52
N VAL A 82 -3.05 -11.40 -10.79
CA VAL A 82 -1.99 -10.60 -10.18
C VAL A 82 -1.71 -11.14 -8.77
N GLU A 83 -0.44 -11.21 -8.40
CA GLU A 83 -0.01 -11.89 -7.18
C GLU A 83 -0.17 -10.99 -5.94
N ASP A 84 0.24 -9.73 -6.05
CA ASP A 84 0.39 -8.79 -4.94
C ASP A 84 0.17 -7.33 -5.38
N VAL A 85 0.19 -6.42 -4.40
CA VAL A 85 0.05 -4.98 -4.60
C VAL A 85 1.14 -4.40 -5.51
N HIS A 86 2.38 -4.86 -5.37
CA HIS A 86 3.51 -4.35 -6.15
C HIS A 86 3.35 -4.66 -7.64
N SER A 87 2.94 -5.89 -7.95
CA SER A 87 2.63 -6.32 -9.33
C SER A 87 1.45 -5.56 -9.90
N GLN A 88 0.43 -5.26 -9.09
CA GLN A 88 -0.71 -4.48 -9.55
C GLN A 88 -0.33 -3.04 -9.89
N VAL A 89 0.46 -2.39 -9.06
CA VAL A 89 0.95 -1.02 -9.31
C VAL A 89 1.81 -0.99 -10.58
N GLU A 90 2.76 -1.92 -10.73
CA GLU A 90 3.59 -2.01 -11.94
C GLU A 90 2.76 -2.29 -13.20
N LEU A 91 1.75 -3.18 -13.10
CA LEU A 91 0.85 -3.47 -14.20
C LEU A 91 0.05 -2.23 -14.65
N MET A 92 -0.48 -1.47 -13.69
CA MET A 92 -1.22 -0.24 -13.98
C MET A 92 -0.32 0.80 -14.66
N LEU A 93 0.90 1.00 -14.15
CA LEU A 93 1.88 1.91 -14.76
C LEU A 93 2.29 1.45 -16.16
N THR A 94 2.55 0.15 -16.32
CA THR A 94 2.94 -0.40 -17.64
C THR A 94 1.84 -0.28 -18.68
N ARG A 95 0.57 -0.46 -18.29
CA ARG A 95 -0.57 -0.27 -19.19
C ARG A 95 -0.71 1.16 -19.68
N ARG A 96 -0.36 2.15 -18.85
CA ARG A 96 -0.51 3.58 -19.16
C ARG A 96 0.73 4.19 -19.78
N LEU A 97 1.92 3.78 -19.35
CA LEU A 97 3.20 4.40 -19.71
C LEU A 97 4.15 3.44 -20.48
N GLY A 98 3.72 2.21 -20.75
CA GLY A 98 4.55 1.24 -21.47
C GLY A 98 5.83 0.89 -20.71
N ASP A 99 6.98 0.93 -21.40
CA ASP A 99 8.27 0.56 -20.81
C ASP A 99 8.74 1.49 -19.69
N ILE A 100 8.28 2.74 -19.65
CA ILE A 100 8.55 3.67 -18.54
C ILE A 100 7.99 3.10 -17.24
N GLY A 101 6.77 2.52 -17.27
CA GLY A 101 6.14 1.91 -16.09
C GLY A 101 6.95 0.77 -15.49
N LYS A 102 7.65 -0.02 -16.31
CA LYS A 102 8.50 -1.14 -15.84
C LYS A 102 9.74 -0.69 -15.09
N LYS A 103 10.21 0.54 -15.31
CA LYS A 103 11.40 1.07 -14.63
C LYS A 103 11.23 1.24 -13.13
N ILE A 104 9.98 1.27 -12.62
CA ILE A 104 9.69 1.40 -11.18
C ILE A 104 10.35 0.31 -10.33
N HIS A 105 10.60 -0.86 -10.90
CA HIS A 105 11.22 -1.98 -10.17
C HIS A 105 12.75 -1.98 -10.23
N SER A 106 13.36 -1.03 -10.93
CA SER A 106 14.81 -0.98 -11.10
C SER A 106 15.56 -0.83 -9.78
N GLY A 107 16.53 -1.72 -9.54
CA GLY A 107 17.45 -1.62 -8.39
C GLY A 107 16.84 -1.95 -7.02
N ARG A 108 15.65 -2.54 -6.93
CA ARG A 108 15.04 -3.00 -5.67
C ARG A 108 14.46 -4.41 -5.81
N SER A 109 14.30 -5.09 -4.67
CA SER A 109 13.56 -6.35 -4.58
C SER A 109 12.17 -6.14 -3.95
N ARG A 110 11.31 -7.15 -4.07
CA ARG A 110 10.02 -7.18 -3.33
C ARG A 110 10.21 -7.11 -1.82
N ASN A 111 11.27 -7.72 -1.30
CA ASN A 111 11.56 -7.64 0.14
C ASN A 111 11.79 -6.21 0.60
N ASP A 112 12.44 -5.38 -0.21
CA ASP A 112 12.66 -3.96 0.10
C ASP A 112 11.31 -3.22 0.15
N GLN A 113 10.42 -3.48 -0.82
CA GLN A 113 9.08 -2.89 -0.89
C GLN A 113 8.25 -3.30 0.32
N VAL A 114 8.05 -4.59 0.53
CA VAL A 114 7.22 -5.12 1.63
C VAL A 114 7.67 -4.61 2.99
N LEU A 115 8.99 -4.60 3.26
CA LEU A 115 9.50 -4.11 4.55
C LEU A 115 9.29 -2.61 4.75
N LEU A 116 9.41 -1.81 3.68
CA LEU A 116 9.11 -0.39 3.73
C LEU A 116 7.63 -0.16 3.99
N ASP A 117 6.76 -0.87 3.26
CA ASP A 117 5.30 -0.74 3.37
C ASP A 117 4.82 -1.11 4.76
N LEU A 118 5.31 -2.21 5.32
CA LEU A 118 5.00 -2.63 6.69
C LEU A 118 5.44 -1.59 7.72
N LYS A 119 6.61 -0.96 7.55
CA LYS A 119 7.07 0.11 8.45
C LYS A 119 6.19 1.35 8.35
N LEU A 120 5.82 1.76 7.14
CA LEU A 120 4.94 2.92 6.92
C LEU A 120 3.53 2.64 7.46
N PHE A 121 2.97 1.46 7.17
CA PHE A 121 1.69 1.00 7.69
C PHE A 121 1.68 0.99 9.22
N THR A 122 2.65 0.31 9.84
CA THR A 122 2.75 0.22 11.30
C THR A 122 2.84 1.60 11.94
N ARG A 123 3.64 2.51 11.36
CA ARG A 123 3.73 3.89 11.84
C ARG A 123 2.38 4.61 11.79
N THR A 124 1.61 4.42 10.72
CA THR A 124 0.27 5.00 10.58
C THR A 124 -0.67 4.42 11.62
N GLN A 125 -0.69 3.09 11.79
CA GLN A 125 -1.56 2.42 12.75
C GLN A 125 -1.24 2.80 14.21
N ILE A 126 0.04 2.94 14.58
CA ILE A 126 0.42 3.42 15.91
C ILE A 126 -0.13 4.82 16.18
N LYS A 127 -0.10 5.73 15.21
CA LYS A 127 -0.67 7.07 15.36
C LYS A 127 -2.19 7.02 15.55
N GLU A 128 -2.90 6.24 14.74
CA GLU A 128 -4.35 6.08 14.85
C GLU A 128 -4.75 5.51 16.22
N VAL A 129 -4.01 4.51 16.73
CA VAL A 129 -4.25 3.95 18.07
C VAL A 129 -3.98 4.99 19.17
N ALA A 130 -2.90 5.76 19.06
CA ALA A 130 -2.58 6.81 20.03
C ALA A 130 -3.68 7.89 20.08
N GLU A 131 -4.15 8.33 18.93
CA GLU A 131 -5.26 9.30 18.82
C GLU A 131 -6.56 8.73 19.40
N ALA A 132 -6.89 7.46 19.14
CA ALA A 132 -8.05 6.81 19.69
C ALA A 132 -7.99 6.69 21.22
N VAL A 133 -6.81 6.38 21.77
CA VAL A 133 -6.58 6.34 23.23
C VAL A 133 -6.76 7.72 23.84
N GLU A 134 -6.22 8.77 23.22
CA GLU A 134 -6.40 10.16 23.67
C GLU A 134 -7.88 10.56 23.67
N GLN A 135 -8.61 10.23 22.62
CA GLN A 135 -10.05 10.49 22.52
C GLN A 135 -10.82 9.78 23.65
N LEU A 136 -10.51 8.50 23.91
CA LEU A 136 -11.11 7.74 24.99
C LEU A 136 -10.84 8.39 26.33
N PHE A 137 -9.58 8.78 26.60
CA PHE A 137 -9.19 9.48 27.83
C PHE A 137 -10.02 10.74 28.04
N HIS A 138 -10.14 11.59 27.02
CA HIS A 138 -10.95 12.80 27.13
C HIS A 138 -12.45 12.52 27.34
N VAL A 139 -12.98 11.45 26.75
CA VAL A 139 -14.37 11.03 27.01
C VAL A 139 -14.54 10.64 28.48
N LEU A 140 -13.63 9.84 29.04
CA LEU A 140 -13.69 9.40 30.43
C LEU A 140 -13.59 10.59 31.42
N ILE A 141 -12.70 11.55 31.16
CA ILE A 141 -12.60 12.76 31.98
C ILE A 141 -13.91 13.56 31.94
N ARG A 142 -14.50 13.78 30.74
CA ARG A 142 -15.79 14.48 30.64
C ARG A 142 -16.91 13.74 31.36
N GLN A 143 -16.96 12.43 31.30
CA GLN A 143 -17.97 11.62 32.01
C GLN A 143 -17.75 11.69 33.53
N SER A 144 -16.51 11.62 34.01
CA SER A 144 -16.17 11.79 35.41
C SER A 144 -16.67 13.14 35.94
N GLU A 145 -16.38 14.25 35.24
CA GLU A 145 -16.88 15.57 35.63
C GLU A 145 -18.40 15.66 35.65
N ARG A 146 -19.06 15.07 34.61
CA ARG A 146 -20.51 15.09 34.50
C ARG A 146 -21.21 14.37 35.65
N TYR A 147 -20.64 13.26 36.14
CA TYR A 147 -21.29 12.39 37.11
C TYR A 147 -20.62 12.41 38.48
N LYS A 148 -19.69 13.30 38.76
CA LYS A 148 -18.95 13.38 40.02
C LYS A 148 -19.83 13.51 41.29
N ASN A 149 -21.05 14.01 41.14
CA ASN A 149 -22.02 14.16 42.25
C ASN A 149 -23.04 13.03 42.30
N VAL A 150 -22.94 12.02 41.46
CA VAL A 150 -23.84 10.86 41.46
C VAL A 150 -23.26 9.80 42.40
N LEU A 151 -23.98 9.50 43.45
CA LEU A 151 -23.60 8.45 44.39
C LEU A 151 -23.94 7.09 43.79
N MET A 152 -22.94 6.21 43.74
CA MET A 152 -23.13 4.82 43.32
C MET A 152 -22.92 3.90 44.53
N PRO A 153 -23.73 2.82 44.67
CA PRO A 153 -23.46 1.81 45.67
C PRO A 153 -22.15 1.09 45.34
N GLY A 154 -21.25 1.00 46.34
CA GLY A 154 -20.06 0.15 46.27
C GLY A 154 -20.42 -1.23 46.77
N TYR A 155 -19.99 -2.26 46.04
CA TYR A 155 -20.12 -3.67 46.45
C TYR A 155 -18.77 -4.20 46.92
#